data_d87ac3266f9a6bd74fd922e55f551e99
#
_entry.id   d87ac3266f9a6bd74fd922e55f551e99
#
_cell.length_a   1.000
_cell.length_b   1.000
_cell.length_c   1.000
_cell.angle_alpha   90.00
_cell.angle_beta   90.00
_cell.angle_gamma   90.00
#
_symmetry.space_group_name_H-M   'P 1'
#
loop_
_entity.id
_entity.type
_entity.pdbx_description
1 polymer ?
#
loop_
_entity_poly.entity_id
_entity_poly.type
_entity_poly.pdbx_seq_one_letter_code
_entity_poly.pdbx_strand_id
1 'polypeptide(L)'
;TRLTLGLFVKKRYGTDDVAFGELDEQFIREYMDFCLDERGLALDTVRHYLAILKKTCRIAFKAGHSERYHFMHFKLPQKKENPPKALTREDFLKIRDLEIPERRKSLALTRDLFLFACYTGTAYADTVSVTEENLFRDEEGSLWLKYHRKKNKMLARVKLLPEALAMLEKYKDPTRPTLLPPQEFRVLRGNMKSLRVLSGISMDLVYHVGRHSFASLVTLEEGVPIETISKMLGHNNIQTTQIYARVTPKKLFEDMDKFIEANKDFKFVL
;
A
#
# COMPACT_ATOMS: atom_id res chain seq x y z
N THR A 1 -11.64 -1.99 -16.91
CA THR A 1 -12.47 -0.84 -17.31
C THR A 1 -12.96 -0.98 -18.75
N ARG A 2 -12.06 -1.12 -19.77
CA ARG A 2 -12.45 -1.23 -21.17
C ARG A 2 -13.46 -2.36 -21.44
N LEU A 3 -13.15 -3.56 -20.96
CA LEU A 3 -14.04 -4.73 -21.12
C LEU A 3 -15.44 -4.48 -20.51
N THR A 4 -15.49 -3.97 -19.29
CA THR A 4 -16.76 -3.73 -18.59
C THR A 4 -17.59 -2.64 -19.27
N LEU A 5 -16.94 -1.57 -19.75
CA LEU A 5 -17.62 -0.53 -20.50
C LEU A 5 -18.16 -1.07 -21.84
N GLY A 6 -17.37 -1.85 -22.58
CA GLY A 6 -17.83 -2.48 -23.82
C GLY A 6 -19.03 -3.40 -23.62
N LEU A 7 -19.05 -4.19 -22.54
CA LEU A 7 -20.22 -5.03 -22.20
C LEU A 7 -21.48 -4.18 -21.92
N PHE A 8 -21.34 -3.05 -21.24
CA PHE A 8 -22.44 -2.14 -20.98
C PHE A 8 -22.96 -1.49 -22.27
N VAL A 9 -22.04 -0.96 -23.09
CA VAL A 9 -22.39 -0.34 -24.39
C VAL A 9 -23.13 -1.33 -25.28
N LYS A 10 -22.61 -2.56 -25.39
CA LYS A 10 -23.27 -3.61 -26.18
C LYS A 10 -24.65 -3.95 -25.66
N LYS A 11 -24.82 -4.02 -24.33
CA LYS A 11 -26.13 -4.30 -23.70
C LYS A 11 -27.15 -3.16 -23.97
N ARG A 12 -26.70 -1.90 -23.79
CA ARG A 12 -27.57 -0.73 -23.88
C ARG A 12 -27.92 -0.35 -25.33
N TYR A 13 -26.90 -0.37 -26.22
CA TYR A 13 -27.02 0.16 -27.58
C TYR A 13 -26.98 -0.91 -28.67
N GLY A 14 -26.64 -2.15 -28.34
CA GLY A 14 -26.45 -3.22 -29.32
C GLY A 14 -25.21 -3.08 -30.20
N THR A 15 -24.36 -2.07 -29.93
CA THR A 15 -23.14 -1.75 -30.69
C THR A 15 -21.89 -2.02 -29.87
N ASP A 16 -20.73 -2.03 -30.53
CA ASP A 16 -19.45 -2.23 -29.84
C ASP A 16 -18.76 -0.90 -29.45
N ASP A 17 -19.34 0.23 -29.86
CA ASP A 17 -18.82 1.58 -29.58
C ASP A 17 -19.95 2.59 -29.39
N VAL A 18 -19.61 3.75 -28.81
CA VAL A 18 -20.50 4.84 -28.49
C VAL A 18 -19.79 6.18 -28.68
N ALA A 19 -20.47 7.16 -29.28
CA ALA A 19 -19.90 8.49 -29.49
C ALA A 19 -19.70 9.24 -28.16
N PHE A 20 -18.67 10.08 -28.05
CA PHE A 20 -18.42 10.87 -26.85
C PHE A 20 -19.57 11.81 -26.46
N GLY A 21 -20.36 12.27 -27.42
CA GLY A 21 -21.55 13.11 -27.20
C GLY A 21 -22.70 12.38 -26.48
N GLU A 22 -22.74 11.06 -26.57
CA GLU A 22 -23.76 10.22 -25.95
C GLU A 22 -23.41 9.83 -24.50
N LEU A 23 -22.19 10.15 -24.04
CA LEU A 23 -21.72 9.88 -22.67
C LEU A 23 -22.25 10.95 -21.70
N ASP A 24 -23.55 11.16 -21.68
CA ASP A 24 -24.25 12.11 -20.82
C ASP A 24 -24.30 11.65 -19.34
N GLU A 25 -24.93 12.44 -18.50
CA GLU A 25 -25.04 12.12 -17.07
C GLU A 25 -25.89 10.85 -16.84
N GLN A 26 -26.91 10.62 -17.67
CA GLN A 26 -27.75 9.42 -17.60
C GLN A 26 -26.92 8.18 -17.95
N PHE A 27 -26.13 8.23 -19.03
CA PHE A 27 -25.20 7.14 -19.37
C PHE A 27 -24.27 6.80 -18.20
N ILE A 28 -23.70 7.83 -17.54
CA ILE A 28 -22.77 7.65 -16.43
C ILE A 28 -23.45 6.94 -15.25
N ARG A 29 -24.67 7.35 -14.92
CA ARG A 29 -25.48 6.73 -13.84
C ARG A 29 -25.82 5.28 -14.17
N GLU A 30 -26.35 5.01 -15.35
CA GLU A 30 -26.68 3.66 -15.78
C GLU A 30 -25.46 2.73 -15.86
N TYR A 31 -24.31 3.26 -16.30
CA TYR A 31 -23.06 2.49 -16.26
C TYR A 31 -22.62 2.17 -14.82
N MET A 32 -22.82 3.11 -13.91
CA MET A 32 -22.55 2.90 -12.50
C MET A 32 -23.44 1.79 -11.93
N ASP A 33 -24.75 1.84 -12.18
CA ASP A 33 -25.72 0.86 -11.71
C ASP A 33 -25.46 -0.52 -12.33
N PHE A 34 -25.17 -0.58 -13.63
CA PHE A 34 -24.71 -1.81 -14.28
C PHE A 34 -23.48 -2.43 -13.60
N CYS A 35 -22.51 -1.61 -13.23
CA CYS A 35 -21.31 -2.10 -12.54
C CYS A 35 -21.61 -2.61 -11.12
N LEU A 36 -22.46 -1.92 -10.37
CA LEU A 36 -22.80 -2.28 -9.00
C LEU A 36 -23.75 -3.47 -8.95
N ASP A 37 -24.88 -3.38 -9.63
CA ASP A 37 -26.00 -4.30 -9.46
C ASP A 37 -25.86 -5.55 -10.33
N GLU A 38 -25.52 -5.38 -11.61
CA GLU A 38 -25.46 -6.53 -12.51
C GLU A 38 -24.10 -7.24 -12.49
N ARG A 39 -23.01 -6.46 -12.33
CA ARG A 39 -21.66 -7.04 -12.27
C ARG A 39 -21.18 -7.34 -10.86
N GLY A 40 -21.90 -6.89 -9.82
CA GLY A 40 -21.55 -7.10 -8.43
C GLY A 40 -20.18 -6.51 -8.04
N LEU A 41 -19.74 -5.42 -8.70
CA LEU A 41 -18.42 -4.85 -8.46
C LEU A 41 -18.44 -4.02 -7.19
N ALA A 42 -17.35 -4.07 -6.44
CA ALA A 42 -17.19 -3.22 -5.27
C ALA A 42 -17.16 -1.73 -5.67
N LEU A 43 -17.76 -0.88 -4.84
CA LEU A 43 -17.87 0.58 -5.07
C LEU A 43 -16.52 1.24 -5.41
N ASP A 44 -15.44 0.85 -4.75
CA ASP A 44 -14.09 1.37 -5.05
C ASP A 44 -13.63 1.02 -6.47
N THR A 45 -14.01 -0.16 -6.97
CA THR A 45 -13.72 -0.57 -8.36
C THR A 45 -14.52 0.26 -9.35
N VAL A 46 -15.81 0.46 -9.07
CA VAL A 46 -16.70 1.28 -9.91
C VAL A 46 -16.22 2.73 -9.93
N ARG A 47 -15.88 3.27 -8.77
CA ARG A 47 -15.30 4.60 -8.64
C ARG A 47 -14.01 4.76 -9.48
N HIS A 48 -13.15 3.76 -9.48
CA HIS A 48 -11.95 3.74 -10.32
C HIS A 48 -12.30 3.74 -11.81
N TYR A 49 -13.28 2.96 -12.23
CA TYR A 49 -13.76 2.94 -13.62
C TYR A 49 -14.33 4.28 -14.06
N LEU A 50 -15.17 4.87 -13.22
CA LEU A 50 -15.73 6.20 -13.48
C LEU A 50 -14.65 7.30 -13.53
N ALA A 51 -13.61 7.20 -12.69
CA ALA A 51 -12.49 8.14 -12.71
C ALA A 51 -11.69 8.06 -14.03
N ILE A 52 -11.49 6.84 -14.56
CA ILE A 52 -10.86 6.64 -15.87
C ILE A 52 -11.76 7.23 -16.97
N LEU A 53 -13.05 6.91 -16.97
CA LEU A 53 -14.00 7.43 -17.94
C LEU A 53 -14.03 8.97 -17.92
N LYS A 54 -14.16 9.56 -16.74
CA LYS A 54 -14.07 11.02 -16.52
C LYS A 54 -12.81 11.64 -17.11
N LYS A 55 -11.64 11.00 -16.88
CA LYS A 55 -10.36 11.46 -17.44
C LYS A 55 -10.37 11.38 -18.98
N THR A 56 -10.87 10.29 -19.55
CA THR A 56 -10.94 10.08 -20.99
C THR A 56 -11.86 11.09 -21.64
N CYS A 57 -13.06 11.30 -21.13
CA CYS A 57 -14.00 12.32 -21.63
C CYS A 57 -13.44 13.74 -21.55
N ARG A 58 -12.67 14.05 -20.47
CA ARG A 58 -11.99 15.36 -20.37
C ARG A 58 -10.91 15.55 -21.45
N ILE A 59 -10.19 14.49 -21.79
CA ILE A 59 -9.19 14.54 -22.87
C ILE A 59 -9.88 14.72 -24.21
N ALA A 60 -10.95 13.97 -24.48
CA ALA A 60 -11.74 14.07 -25.70
C ALA A 60 -12.35 15.47 -25.90
N PHE A 61 -12.92 16.04 -24.83
CA PHE A 61 -13.43 17.40 -24.83
C PHE A 61 -12.35 18.44 -25.17
N LYS A 62 -11.18 18.34 -24.52
CA LYS A 62 -10.05 19.25 -24.80
C LYS A 62 -9.48 19.11 -26.20
N ALA A 63 -9.60 17.93 -26.81
CA ALA A 63 -9.16 17.64 -28.16
C ALA A 63 -10.23 18.01 -29.24
N GLY A 64 -11.40 18.53 -28.85
CA GLY A 64 -12.49 18.88 -29.77
C GLY A 64 -13.33 17.69 -30.25
N HIS A 65 -13.16 16.49 -29.67
CA HIS A 65 -13.97 15.32 -30.04
C HIS A 65 -15.36 15.30 -29.40
N SER A 66 -15.68 16.26 -28.56
CA SER A 66 -16.99 16.43 -27.93
C SER A 66 -17.22 17.92 -27.69
N GLU A 67 -18.42 18.41 -27.96
CA GLU A 67 -18.80 19.80 -27.69
C GLU A 67 -19.09 20.06 -26.21
N ARG A 68 -19.38 19.04 -25.46
CA ARG A 68 -19.76 19.14 -24.06
C ARG A 68 -18.93 18.16 -23.16
N TYR A 69 -18.66 18.60 -21.95
CA TYR A 69 -18.02 17.77 -20.92
C TYR A 69 -19.04 17.40 -19.84
N HIS A 70 -19.74 16.30 -20.04
CA HIS A 70 -20.84 15.85 -19.18
C HIS A 70 -20.42 15.50 -17.75
N PHE A 71 -19.15 15.24 -17.51
CA PHE A 71 -18.61 15.02 -16.16
C PHE A 71 -18.34 16.31 -15.35
N MET A 72 -18.65 17.50 -15.88
CA MET A 72 -18.30 18.76 -15.20
C MET A 72 -18.87 18.82 -13.77
N HIS A 73 -20.14 18.48 -13.61
CA HIS A 73 -20.83 18.49 -12.32
C HIS A 73 -20.96 17.11 -11.67
N PHE A 74 -20.58 16.04 -12.35
CA PHE A 74 -20.67 14.69 -11.82
C PHE A 74 -19.63 14.47 -10.71
N LYS A 75 -20.09 14.22 -9.50
CA LYS A 75 -19.27 13.86 -8.35
C LYS A 75 -19.12 12.34 -8.29
N LEU A 76 -17.88 11.86 -8.27
CA LEU A 76 -17.61 10.45 -8.04
C LEU A 76 -18.16 10.03 -6.66
N PRO A 77 -18.71 8.80 -6.52
CA PRO A 77 -19.13 8.28 -5.24
C PRO A 77 -18.02 8.45 -4.18
N GLN A 78 -18.39 8.74 -2.95
CA GLN A 78 -17.41 8.89 -1.87
C GLN A 78 -16.69 7.56 -1.62
N LYS A 79 -15.40 7.63 -1.41
CA LYS A 79 -14.60 6.48 -1.00
C LYS A 79 -14.96 6.14 0.45
N LYS A 80 -15.31 4.88 0.73
CA LYS A 80 -15.34 4.42 2.12
C LYS A 80 -13.93 4.43 2.68
N GLU A 81 -13.72 5.16 3.76
CA GLU A 81 -12.46 5.11 4.49
C GLU A 81 -12.36 3.77 5.22
N ASN A 82 -11.67 2.83 4.60
CA ASN A 82 -11.28 1.62 5.29
C ASN A 82 -9.90 1.87 5.90
N PRO A 83 -9.72 1.65 7.21
CA PRO A 83 -8.40 1.74 7.82
C PRO A 83 -7.46 0.75 7.14
N PRO A 84 -6.18 1.12 6.97
CA PRO A 84 -5.19 0.19 6.47
C PRO A 84 -5.13 -1.03 7.40
N LYS A 85 -5.16 -2.21 6.80
CA LYS A 85 -5.03 -3.47 7.54
C LYS A 85 -3.55 -3.65 7.89
N ALA A 86 -3.17 -3.37 9.13
CA ALA A 86 -1.87 -3.71 9.70
C ALA A 86 -2.02 -4.93 10.62
N LEU A 87 -0.92 -5.63 10.86
CA LEU A 87 -0.88 -6.72 11.84
C LEU A 87 -0.98 -6.15 13.26
N THR A 88 -1.57 -6.91 14.16
CA THR A 88 -1.36 -6.74 15.59
C THR A 88 0.03 -7.24 15.96
N ARG A 89 0.55 -6.85 17.13
CA ARG A 89 1.82 -7.38 17.66
C ARG A 89 1.76 -8.91 17.79
N GLU A 90 0.64 -9.44 18.23
CA GLU A 90 0.42 -10.89 18.36
C GLU A 90 0.49 -11.61 17.00
N ASP A 91 -0.24 -11.11 15.99
CA ASP A 91 -0.23 -11.69 14.65
C ASP A 91 1.13 -11.59 13.96
N PHE A 92 1.86 -10.51 14.21
CA PHE A 92 3.23 -10.36 13.75
C PHE A 92 4.14 -11.44 14.33
N LEU A 93 4.06 -11.68 15.64
CA LEU A 93 4.83 -12.73 16.31
C LEU A 93 4.49 -14.12 15.80
N LYS A 94 3.20 -14.42 15.57
CA LYS A 94 2.76 -15.70 14.96
C LYS A 94 3.40 -15.96 13.59
N ILE A 95 3.57 -14.93 12.77
CA ILE A 95 4.24 -15.08 11.46
C ILE A 95 5.74 -15.23 11.64
N ARG A 96 6.36 -14.40 12.50
CA ARG A 96 7.80 -14.40 12.75
C ARG A 96 8.27 -15.76 13.25
N ASP A 97 7.56 -16.30 14.22
CA ASP A 97 7.95 -17.51 14.95
C ASP A 97 7.36 -18.79 14.31
N LEU A 98 6.66 -18.65 13.17
CA LEU A 98 6.08 -19.80 12.47
C LEU A 98 7.16 -20.79 12.03
N GLU A 99 7.10 -22.01 12.53
CA GLU A 99 7.94 -23.11 12.06
C GLU A 99 7.51 -23.58 10.66
N ILE A 100 8.40 -23.44 9.72
CA ILE A 100 8.18 -23.87 8.32
C ILE A 100 9.13 -25.01 8.01
N PRO A 101 8.62 -26.20 7.65
CA PRO A 101 9.46 -27.35 7.29
C PRO A 101 10.45 -27.00 6.19
N GLU A 102 11.68 -27.49 6.27
CA GLU A 102 12.77 -27.19 5.30
C GLU A 102 12.41 -27.48 3.84
N ARG A 103 11.59 -28.50 3.61
CA ARG A 103 11.08 -28.83 2.25
C ARG A 103 10.23 -27.74 1.63
N ARG A 104 9.68 -26.80 2.43
CA ARG A 104 8.85 -25.69 1.98
C ARG A 104 9.65 -24.39 1.79
N LYS A 105 10.81 -24.47 1.12
CA LYS A 105 11.73 -23.33 0.90
C LYS A 105 11.03 -22.09 0.32
N SER A 106 10.13 -22.30 -0.66
CA SER A 106 9.36 -21.21 -1.27
C SER A 106 8.44 -20.50 -0.29
N LEU A 107 7.84 -21.21 0.65
CA LEU A 107 7.00 -20.62 1.71
C LEU A 107 7.85 -19.85 2.73
N ALA A 108 8.99 -20.43 3.13
CA ALA A 108 9.94 -19.76 4.02
C ALA A 108 10.47 -18.46 3.42
N LEU A 109 10.84 -18.46 2.13
CA LEU A 109 11.21 -17.25 1.41
C LEU A 109 10.07 -16.21 1.41
N THR A 110 8.83 -16.62 1.17
CA THR A 110 7.68 -15.69 1.20
C THR A 110 7.52 -15.06 2.58
N ARG A 111 7.62 -15.83 3.66
CA ARG A 111 7.58 -15.32 5.04
C ARG A 111 8.67 -14.28 5.25
N ASP A 112 9.89 -14.59 4.89
CA ASP A 112 11.03 -13.73 5.13
C ASP A 112 10.96 -12.44 4.30
N LEU A 113 10.55 -12.51 3.03
CA LEU A 113 10.27 -11.32 2.21
C LEU A 113 9.16 -10.45 2.81
N PHE A 114 8.12 -11.07 3.36
CA PHE A 114 7.03 -10.35 4.03
C PHE A 114 7.50 -9.68 5.32
N LEU A 115 8.28 -10.39 6.15
CA LEU A 115 8.87 -9.83 7.37
C LEU A 115 9.86 -8.71 7.04
N PHE A 116 10.65 -8.85 5.96
CA PHE A 116 11.49 -7.75 5.48
C PHE A 116 10.67 -6.49 5.17
N ALA A 117 9.50 -6.66 4.54
CA ALA A 117 8.59 -5.53 4.35
C ALA A 117 8.03 -4.97 5.65
N CYS A 118 7.81 -5.79 6.68
CA CYS A 118 7.43 -5.33 8.01
C CYS A 118 8.55 -4.52 8.70
N TYR A 119 9.82 -4.84 8.45
CA TYR A 119 10.97 -4.12 9.04
C TYR A 119 11.43 -2.91 8.24
N THR A 120 11.09 -2.81 6.96
CA THR A 120 11.61 -1.76 6.07
C THR A 120 10.55 -0.90 5.39
N GLY A 121 9.29 -1.31 5.44
CA GLY A 121 8.20 -0.65 4.74
C GLY A 121 8.26 -0.77 3.22
N THR A 122 9.11 -1.62 2.65
CA THR A 122 9.23 -1.79 1.20
C THR A 122 7.99 -2.45 0.60
N ALA A 123 7.57 -2.01 -0.60
CA ALA A 123 6.58 -2.75 -1.38
C ALA A 123 7.27 -3.91 -2.11
N TYR A 124 6.54 -4.96 -2.49
CA TYR A 124 7.14 -6.15 -3.11
C TYR A 124 8.04 -5.84 -4.30
N ALA A 125 7.57 -5.01 -5.22
CA ALA A 125 8.36 -4.62 -6.38
C ALA A 125 9.66 -3.88 -6.01
N ASP A 126 9.67 -3.14 -4.91
CA ASP A 126 10.84 -2.46 -4.40
C ASP A 126 11.76 -3.48 -3.69
N THR A 127 11.20 -4.34 -2.81
CA THR A 127 11.95 -5.38 -2.08
C THR A 127 12.80 -6.26 -2.99
N VAL A 128 12.22 -6.73 -4.11
CA VAL A 128 12.93 -7.64 -5.03
C VAL A 128 13.76 -6.93 -6.10
N SER A 129 13.88 -5.63 -6.02
CA SER A 129 14.65 -4.83 -6.97
C SER A 129 15.84 -4.08 -6.37
N VAL A 130 15.94 -4.06 -5.05
CA VAL A 130 17.07 -3.41 -4.39
C VAL A 130 18.35 -4.22 -4.58
N THR A 131 19.48 -3.49 -4.77
CA THR A 131 20.82 -4.00 -5.00
C THR A 131 21.77 -3.49 -3.92
N GLU A 132 23.02 -3.88 -3.94
CA GLU A 132 24.02 -3.35 -3.01
C GLU A 132 24.22 -1.84 -3.14
N GLU A 133 24.02 -1.26 -4.32
CA GLU A 133 24.09 0.19 -4.56
C GLU A 133 23.03 0.98 -3.76
N ASN A 134 21.98 0.29 -3.31
CA ASN A 134 20.95 0.89 -2.47
C ASN A 134 21.32 0.91 -0.98
N LEU A 135 22.44 0.29 -0.60
CA LEU A 135 22.93 0.27 0.77
C LEU A 135 23.97 1.37 0.97
N PHE A 136 23.87 2.10 2.08
CA PHE A 136 24.90 3.04 2.49
C PHE A 136 25.03 3.04 4.02
N ARG A 137 26.22 3.41 4.50
CA ARG A 137 26.45 3.61 5.93
C ARG A 137 26.41 5.09 6.25
N ASP A 138 25.79 5.41 7.38
CA ASP A 138 25.88 6.76 7.95
C ASP A 138 27.24 6.96 8.69
N GLU A 139 27.45 8.16 9.22
CA GLU A 139 28.67 8.53 9.96
C GLU A 139 28.87 7.69 11.23
N GLU A 140 27.78 7.14 11.78
CA GLU A 140 27.78 6.26 12.94
C GLU A 140 28.00 4.78 12.57
N GLY A 141 28.18 4.47 11.27
CA GLY A 141 28.37 3.12 10.75
C GLY A 141 27.08 2.29 10.59
N SER A 142 25.91 2.87 10.88
CA SER A 142 24.63 2.19 10.70
C SER A 142 24.29 2.00 9.23
N LEU A 143 23.77 0.84 8.86
CA LEU A 143 23.41 0.52 7.48
C LEU A 143 21.98 0.98 7.17
N TRP A 144 21.84 1.67 6.06
CA TRP A 144 20.60 2.21 5.54
C TRP A 144 20.29 1.66 4.17
N LEU A 145 18.99 1.50 3.88
CA LEU A 145 18.45 1.22 2.55
C LEU A 145 17.91 2.52 1.95
N LYS A 146 18.45 2.92 0.80
CA LYS A 146 18.07 4.13 0.05
C LYS A 146 17.70 3.74 -1.38
N TYR A 147 16.47 3.99 -1.78
CA TYR A 147 15.96 3.59 -3.11
C TYR A 147 14.88 4.54 -3.60
N HIS A 148 14.71 4.61 -4.92
CA HIS A 148 13.58 5.26 -5.55
C HIS A 148 12.45 4.24 -5.76
N ARG A 149 11.28 4.52 -5.23
CA ARG A 149 10.12 3.65 -5.36
C ARG A 149 9.74 3.44 -6.82
N LYS A 150 9.50 2.19 -7.22
CA LYS A 150 9.10 1.87 -8.60
C LYS A 150 7.78 2.53 -9.01
N LYS A 151 6.84 2.65 -8.08
CA LYS A 151 5.48 3.17 -8.34
C LYS A 151 5.44 4.67 -8.64
N ASN A 152 6.15 5.50 -7.88
CA ASN A 152 6.01 6.97 -7.91
C ASN A 152 7.34 7.70 -7.99
N LYS A 153 8.46 6.99 -8.11
CA LYS A 153 9.84 7.50 -8.21
C LYS A 153 10.30 8.34 -7.02
N MET A 154 9.54 8.34 -5.92
CA MET A 154 9.94 9.04 -4.70
C MET A 154 11.05 8.31 -3.99
N LEU A 155 11.97 9.10 -3.41
CA LEU A 155 13.06 8.60 -2.60
C LEU A 155 12.52 8.09 -1.26
N ALA A 156 12.87 6.86 -0.91
CA ALA A 156 12.66 6.24 0.39
C ALA A 156 14.01 5.95 1.05
N ARG A 157 14.07 6.13 2.37
CA ARG A 157 15.25 5.83 3.18
C ARG A 157 14.80 5.20 4.48
N VAL A 158 15.38 4.07 4.81
CA VAL A 158 15.09 3.38 6.07
C VAL A 158 16.36 2.82 6.67
N LYS A 159 16.58 3.03 7.97
CA LYS A 159 17.65 2.39 8.72
C LYS A 159 17.33 0.91 8.86
N LEU A 160 18.28 0.05 8.55
CA LEU A 160 18.05 -1.39 8.60
C LEU A 160 18.16 -1.88 10.05
N LEU A 161 17.09 -2.49 10.52
CA LEU A 161 17.06 -3.17 11.82
C LEU A 161 17.89 -4.46 11.77
N PRO A 162 18.38 -4.96 12.92
CA PRO A 162 19.16 -6.19 12.98
C PRO A 162 18.50 -7.39 12.29
N GLU A 163 17.18 -7.51 12.39
CA GLU A 163 16.39 -8.56 11.74
C GLU A 163 16.39 -8.45 10.21
N ALA A 164 16.33 -7.23 9.69
CA ALA A 164 16.44 -7.00 8.25
C ALA A 164 17.86 -7.31 7.75
N LEU A 165 18.88 -6.97 8.51
CA LEU A 165 20.29 -7.30 8.21
C LEU A 165 20.52 -8.81 8.19
N ALA A 166 19.98 -9.54 9.18
CA ALA A 166 20.05 -11.00 9.23
C ALA A 166 19.40 -11.66 8.00
N MET A 167 18.31 -11.08 7.50
CA MET A 167 17.67 -11.56 6.28
C MET A 167 18.53 -11.31 5.04
N LEU A 168 19.17 -10.15 4.93
CA LEU A 168 20.09 -9.85 3.81
C LEU A 168 21.27 -10.83 3.81
N GLU A 169 21.85 -11.12 4.98
CA GLU A 169 22.95 -12.08 5.10
C GLU A 169 22.49 -13.51 4.78
N LYS A 170 21.31 -13.94 5.27
CA LYS A 170 20.72 -15.26 4.98
C LYS A 170 20.56 -15.51 3.49
N TYR A 171 20.18 -14.49 2.73
CA TYR A 171 19.90 -14.58 1.30
C TYR A 171 21.00 -14.02 0.41
N LYS A 172 22.19 -13.75 0.99
CA LYS A 172 23.33 -13.25 0.24
C LYS A 172 23.74 -14.24 -0.85
N ASP A 173 23.86 -13.70 -2.07
CA ASP A 173 24.23 -14.50 -3.24
C ASP A 173 24.98 -13.60 -4.23
N PRO A 174 26.31 -13.77 -4.34
CA PRO A 174 27.13 -12.91 -5.19
C PRO A 174 26.82 -13.05 -6.69
N THR A 175 26.11 -14.11 -7.10
CA THR A 175 25.72 -14.33 -8.50
C THR A 175 24.43 -13.60 -8.87
N ARG A 176 23.67 -13.14 -7.87
CA ARG A 176 22.43 -12.43 -8.05
C ARG A 176 22.62 -10.91 -7.86
N PRO A 177 22.13 -10.07 -8.78
CA PRO A 177 22.28 -8.62 -8.67
C PRO A 177 21.41 -8.01 -7.56
N THR A 178 20.34 -8.68 -7.14
CA THR A 178 19.41 -8.18 -6.12
C THR A 178 19.73 -8.72 -4.74
N LEU A 179 19.52 -7.91 -3.69
CA LEU A 179 19.80 -8.31 -2.30
C LEU A 179 18.95 -9.50 -1.85
N LEU A 180 17.70 -9.57 -2.29
CA LEU A 180 16.77 -10.62 -1.95
C LEU A 180 16.30 -11.35 -3.20
N PRO A 181 16.08 -12.69 -3.14
CA PRO A 181 15.63 -13.46 -4.29
C PRO A 181 14.20 -13.06 -4.68
N PRO A 182 13.94 -12.76 -5.96
CA PRO A 182 12.59 -12.53 -6.44
C PRO A 182 11.77 -13.82 -6.42
N GLN A 183 10.47 -13.68 -6.27
CA GLN A 183 9.52 -14.79 -6.35
C GLN A 183 8.41 -14.41 -7.33
N GLU A 184 7.95 -15.37 -8.11
CA GLU A 184 6.82 -15.12 -9.01
C GLU A 184 5.60 -14.65 -8.21
N PHE A 185 4.92 -13.61 -8.69
CA PHE A 185 3.81 -12.98 -7.97
C PHE A 185 2.65 -13.94 -7.67
N ARG A 186 2.40 -14.90 -8.56
CA ARG A 186 1.38 -15.95 -8.37
C ARG A 186 1.76 -16.85 -7.18
N VAL A 187 3.03 -17.25 -7.10
CA VAL A 187 3.55 -18.09 -6.01
C VAL A 187 3.53 -17.31 -4.69
N LEU A 188 4.03 -16.08 -4.70
CA LEU A 188 3.96 -15.19 -3.54
C LEU A 188 2.53 -15.09 -3.00
N ARG A 189 1.56 -14.81 -3.85
CA ARG A 189 0.14 -14.67 -3.46
C ARG A 189 -0.44 -15.97 -2.88
N GLY A 190 -0.09 -17.12 -3.47
CA GLY A 190 -0.48 -18.44 -2.96
C GLY A 190 0.12 -18.72 -1.58
N ASN A 191 1.41 -18.45 -1.43
CA ASN A 191 2.14 -18.64 -0.18
C ASN A 191 1.65 -17.69 0.93
N MET A 192 1.28 -16.44 0.61
CA MET A 192 0.68 -15.51 1.59
C MET A 192 -0.62 -16.07 2.17
N LYS A 193 -1.45 -16.71 1.36
CA LYS A 193 -2.66 -17.41 1.85
C LYS A 193 -2.29 -18.59 2.76
N SER A 194 -1.27 -19.35 2.41
CA SER A 194 -0.78 -20.47 3.23
C SER A 194 -0.21 -19.98 4.56
N LEU A 195 0.56 -18.89 4.57
CA LEU A 195 1.06 -18.26 5.80
C LEU A 195 -0.09 -17.83 6.70
N ARG A 196 -1.12 -17.18 6.15
CA ARG A 196 -2.33 -16.81 6.89
C ARG A 196 -2.96 -18.00 7.63
N VAL A 197 -3.17 -19.10 6.90
CA VAL A 197 -3.78 -20.31 7.47
C VAL A 197 -2.90 -20.95 8.53
N LEU A 198 -1.61 -21.10 8.25
CA LEU A 198 -0.67 -21.76 9.17
C LEU A 198 -0.42 -20.94 10.45
N SER A 199 -0.45 -19.61 10.37
CA SER A 199 -0.33 -18.72 11.53
C SER A 199 -1.64 -18.46 12.25
N GLY A 200 -2.79 -18.96 11.77
CA GLY A 200 -4.09 -18.77 12.39
C GLY A 200 -4.60 -17.33 12.36
N ILE A 201 -4.13 -16.52 11.40
CA ILE A 201 -4.52 -15.10 11.28
C ILE A 201 -5.87 -15.00 10.57
N SER A 202 -6.81 -14.26 11.17
CA SER A 202 -8.16 -14.08 10.63
C SER A 202 -8.23 -13.11 9.46
N MET A 203 -7.40 -12.04 9.48
CA MET A 203 -7.40 -11.02 8.43
C MET A 203 -6.80 -11.55 7.12
N ASP A 204 -7.18 -10.94 5.98
CA ASP A 204 -6.55 -11.26 4.71
C ASP A 204 -5.09 -10.80 4.69
N LEU A 205 -4.18 -11.76 4.59
CA LEU A 205 -2.76 -11.51 4.56
C LEU A 205 -2.29 -11.34 3.12
N VAL A 206 -1.97 -10.10 2.75
CA VAL A 206 -1.34 -9.75 1.47
C VAL A 206 -0.02 -9.05 1.72
N TYR A 207 0.91 -9.08 0.76
CA TYR A 207 2.25 -8.52 0.96
C TYR A 207 2.25 -7.07 1.45
N HIS A 208 1.30 -6.26 0.98
CA HIS A 208 1.20 -4.85 1.36
C HIS A 208 0.86 -4.61 2.84
N VAL A 209 0.30 -5.62 3.51
CA VAL A 209 0.08 -5.60 4.96
C VAL A 209 1.41 -5.44 5.72
N GLY A 210 2.51 -6.02 5.22
CA GLY A 210 3.84 -5.83 5.81
C GLY A 210 4.25 -4.35 5.87
N ARG A 211 4.05 -3.62 4.77
CA ARG A 211 4.31 -2.18 4.73
C ARG A 211 3.37 -1.38 5.65
N HIS A 212 2.11 -1.79 5.76
CA HIS A 212 1.17 -1.17 6.71
C HIS A 212 1.61 -1.42 8.15
N SER A 213 2.07 -2.63 8.45
CA SER A 213 2.59 -3.00 9.77
C SER A 213 3.88 -2.25 10.13
N PHE A 214 4.77 -2.00 9.16
CA PHE A 214 5.91 -1.11 9.38
C PHE A 214 5.46 0.28 9.80
N ALA A 215 4.51 0.87 9.08
CA ALA A 215 4.03 2.22 9.36
C ALA A 215 3.29 2.34 10.70
N SER A 216 2.63 1.30 11.16
CA SER A 216 1.85 1.32 12.41
C SER A 216 2.65 0.73 13.56
N LEU A 217 2.87 -0.57 13.52
CA LEU A 217 3.41 -1.36 14.62
C LEU A 217 4.89 -1.10 14.88
N VAL A 218 5.69 -1.00 13.81
CA VAL A 218 7.17 -0.91 13.95
C VAL A 218 7.65 0.53 14.12
N THR A 219 6.86 1.52 13.71
CA THR A 219 7.29 2.93 13.78
C THR A 219 6.36 3.80 14.58
N LEU A 220 5.08 3.91 14.23
CA LEU A 220 4.17 4.87 14.85
C LEU A 220 3.87 4.52 16.31
N GLU A 221 3.65 3.24 16.63
CA GLU A 221 3.43 2.77 18.00
C GLU A 221 4.67 2.96 18.89
N GLU A 222 5.86 2.95 18.29
CA GLU A 222 7.13 3.20 18.97
C GLU A 222 7.52 4.69 19.01
N GLY A 223 6.62 5.59 18.60
CA GLY A 223 6.76 7.03 18.74
C GLY A 223 7.50 7.75 17.62
N VAL A 224 7.77 7.10 16.49
CA VAL A 224 8.37 7.76 15.32
C VAL A 224 7.38 8.77 14.74
N PRO A 225 7.76 10.05 14.52
CA PRO A 225 6.88 11.06 13.96
C PRO A 225 6.35 10.68 12.57
N ILE A 226 5.11 11.04 12.29
CA ILE A 226 4.43 10.67 11.03
C ILE A 226 5.12 11.24 9.80
N GLU A 227 5.73 12.42 9.91
CA GLU A 227 6.53 13.06 8.86
C GLU A 227 7.74 12.23 8.51
N THR A 228 8.42 11.70 9.54
CA THR A 228 9.55 10.78 9.38
C THR A 228 9.13 9.50 8.69
N ILE A 229 8.02 8.88 9.14
CA ILE A 229 7.46 7.68 8.51
C ILE A 229 7.10 7.96 7.05
N SER A 230 6.51 9.11 6.75
CA SER A 230 6.18 9.51 5.39
C SER A 230 7.41 9.56 4.47
N LYS A 231 8.53 10.07 4.98
CA LYS A 231 9.82 10.09 4.27
C LYS A 231 10.44 8.69 4.13
N MET A 232 10.41 7.89 5.20
CA MET A 232 10.88 6.49 5.16
C MET A 232 10.12 5.70 4.10
N LEU A 233 8.81 5.87 4.03
CA LEU A 233 7.95 5.20 3.06
C LEU A 233 8.02 5.79 1.64
N GLY A 234 8.62 6.95 1.41
CA GLY A 234 8.60 7.63 0.12
C GLY A 234 7.18 7.99 -0.36
N HIS A 235 6.40 8.61 0.51
CA HIS A 235 5.09 9.14 0.14
C HIS A 235 5.21 10.55 -0.42
N ASN A 236 4.49 10.85 -1.53
CA ASN A 236 4.42 12.19 -2.11
C ASN A 236 3.63 13.17 -1.25
N ASN A 237 2.66 12.63 -0.51
CA ASN A 237 1.74 13.41 0.30
C ASN A 237 1.60 12.72 1.66
N ILE A 238 1.75 13.51 2.72
CA ILE A 238 1.62 13.05 4.10
C ILE A 238 0.23 12.46 4.39
N GLN A 239 -0.81 12.93 3.71
CA GLN A 239 -2.16 12.37 3.81
C GLN A 239 -2.19 10.85 3.55
N THR A 240 -1.28 10.35 2.70
CA THR A 240 -1.12 8.90 2.49
C THR A 240 -0.60 8.18 3.73
N THR A 241 0.08 8.88 4.63
CA THR A 241 0.60 8.34 5.89
C THR A 241 -0.39 8.56 7.04
N GLN A 242 -1.18 9.63 6.99
CA GLN A 242 -2.19 9.96 8.02
C GLN A 242 -3.24 8.87 8.21
N ILE A 243 -3.46 8.02 7.21
CA ILE A 243 -4.34 6.84 7.35
C ILE A 243 -3.90 5.89 8.47
N TYR A 244 -2.61 5.92 8.86
CA TYR A 244 -2.07 5.13 9.98
C TYR A 244 -2.18 5.86 11.32
N ALA A 245 -2.26 7.17 11.32
CA ALA A 245 -2.24 8.02 12.51
C ALA A 245 -3.62 8.08 13.19
N ARG A 246 -4.08 6.95 13.70
CA ARG A 246 -5.25 6.94 14.59
C ARG A 246 -4.76 7.17 16.02
N VAL A 247 -4.87 8.41 16.47
CA VAL A 247 -4.64 8.73 17.88
C VAL A 247 -5.79 8.11 18.68
N THR A 248 -5.48 7.10 19.48
CA THR A 248 -6.42 6.55 20.46
C THR A 248 -6.46 7.46 21.69
N PRO A 249 -7.55 7.48 22.46
CA PRO A 249 -7.58 8.21 23.74
C PRO A 249 -6.43 7.81 24.67
N LYS A 250 -6.09 6.52 24.71
CA LYS A 250 -4.95 6.01 25.49
C LYS A 250 -3.63 6.66 25.05
N LYS A 251 -3.36 6.70 23.74
CA LYS A 251 -2.14 7.33 23.21
C LYS A 251 -2.09 8.82 23.52
N LEU A 252 -3.24 9.50 23.44
CA LEU A 252 -3.32 10.92 23.81
C LEU A 252 -2.90 11.16 25.27
N PHE A 253 -3.40 10.33 26.18
CA PHE A 253 -3.03 10.43 27.60
C PHE A 253 -1.55 10.13 27.82
N GLU A 254 -1.04 9.05 27.26
CA GLU A 254 0.37 8.68 27.35
C GLU A 254 1.32 9.76 26.83
N ASP A 255 0.96 10.41 25.73
CA ASP A 255 1.77 11.50 25.14
C ASP A 255 1.72 12.77 26.01
N MET A 256 0.55 13.08 26.61
CA MET A 256 0.43 14.18 27.56
C MET A 256 1.19 13.91 28.86
N ASP A 257 1.16 12.69 29.38
CA ASP A 257 1.93 12.33 30.57
C ASP A 257 3.44 12.46 30.31
N LYS A 258 3.91 12.01 29.15
CA LYS A 258 5.31 12.20 28.72
C LYS A 258 5.68 13.68 28.60
N PHE A 259 4.79 14.49 28.04
CA PHE A 259 5.00 15.94 27.95
C PHE A 259 5.13 16.60 29.32
N ILE A 260 4.22 16.27 30.25
CA ILE A 260 4.24 16.79 31.61
C ILE A 260 5.53 16.39 32.33
N GLU A 261 5.91 15.11 32.23
CA GLU A 261 7.12 14.58 32.85
C GLU A 261 8.39 15.27 32.31
N ALA A 262 8.49 15.40 30.98
CA ALA A 262 9.63 16.06 30.33
C ALA A 262 9.76 17.56 30.67
N ASN A 263 8.69 18.20 31.12
CA ASN A 263 8.63 19.63 31.39
C ASN A 263 8.37 19.94 32.88
N LYS A 264 8.62 19.02 33.80
CA LYS A 264 8.40 19.18 35.24
C LYS A 264 9.04 20.45 35.81
N ASP A 265 10.25 20.77 35.34
CA ASP A 265 11.04 21.89 35.83
C ASP A 265 10.81 23.17 35.01
N PHE A 266 10.00 23.08 33.95
CA PHE A 266 9.69 24.23 33.08
C PHE A 266 8.40 24.90 33.51
N LYS A 267 8.54 26.10 34.10
CA LYS A 267 7.36 26.94 34.41
C LYS A 267 6.93 27.65 33.15
N PHE A 268 5.80 27.22 32.55
CA PHE A 268 5.14 28.04 31.54
C PHE A 268 4.59 29.28 32.19
N VAL A 269 5.18 30.44 31.88
CA VAL A 269 4.62 31.74 32.30
C VAL A 269 3.48 32.05 31.34
N LEU A 270 2.25 32.05 31.85
CA LEU A 270 1.06 32.47 31.11
C LEU A 270 0.99 34.01 31.09
#